data_91e48cd99274c5848c6b8efcd1e96151
#
_entry.id   91e48cd99274c5848c6b8efcd1e96151
#
_cell.length_a   1.000
_cell.length_b   1.000
_cell.length_c   1.000
_cell.angle_alpha   90.00
_cell.angle_beta   90.00
_cell.angle_gamma   90.00
#
_symmetry.space_group_name_H-M   'P 1'
#
loop_
_entity.id
_entity.type
_entity.pdbx_description
1 polymer ?
#
loop_
_entity_poly.entity_id
_entity_poly.type
_entity_poly.pdbx_seq_one_letter_code
_entity_poly.pdbx_strand_id
1 'polypeptide(L)'
;MKHAILFTLLASLLAVGCERARQTQPVLEYFDKDTTFTVGIVRCDVNYNYLTIANASRSEALQAIEEANMGYFFNLESFSGTPAEAFETSLKQLTEELGPGSDGENNWDATINVESQGRVVDSLLVYCITRSSYTGGAHGLQSTDCHNYSLRGGYELTLIDLFDKRQQRLSG
;
A
#
# COMPACT_ATOMS: atom_id res chain seq x y z
N MET A 1 24.36 -25.73 -52.89
CA MET A 1 24.25 -24.36 -52.29
C MET A 1 22.88 -24.03 -51.71
N LYS A 2 21.77 -24.76 -52.03
CA LYS A 2 20.41 -24.45 -51.50
C LYS A 2 20.15 -24.96 -50.07
N HIS A 3 20.95 -25.85 -49.54
CA HIS A 3 20.75 -26.41 -48.20
C HIS A 3 21.52 -25.66 -47.08
N ALA A 4 22.53 -24.85 -47.42
CA ALA A 4 23.29 -24.07 -46.45
C ALA A 4 22.52 -22.83 -45.95
N ILE A 5 21.62 -22.27 -46.75
CA ILE A 5 20.82 -21.06 -46.43
C ILE A 5 19.68 -21.40 -45.44
N LEU A 6 19.18 -22.65 -45.50
CA LEU A 6 18.07 -23.07 -44.61
C LEU A 6 18.54 -23.32 -43.16
N PHE A 7 19.79 -23.72 -42.97
CA PHE A 7 20.35 -23.95 -41.64
C PHE A 7 20.69 -22.66 -40.89
N THR A 8 21.09 -21.62 -41.62
CA THR A 8 21.36 -20.29 -41.00
C THR A 8 20.11 -19.56 -40.57
N LEU A 9 18.97 -19.77 -41.22
CA LEU A 9 17.70 -19.15 -40.85
C LEU A 9 17.09 -19.84 -39.60
N LEU A 10 17.34 -21.12 -39.35
CA LEU A 10 16.83 -21.85 -38.19
C LEU A 10 17.61 -21.54 -36.91
N ALA A 11 18.91 -21.21 -37.03
CA ALA A 11 19.75 -20.87 -35.89
C ALA A 11 19.47 -19.46 -35.31
N SER A 12 18.89 -18.56 -36.13
CA SER A 12 18.56 -17.21 -35.67
C SER A 12 17.24 -17.12 -34.89
N LEU A 13 16.37 -18.14 -34.95
CA LEU A 13 15.12 -18.19 -34.18
C LEU A 13 15.28 -18.70 -32.73
N LEU A 14 16.46 -19.29 -32.38
CA LEU A 14 16.69 -19.80 -31.03
C LEU A 14 17.36 -18.79 -30.10
N ALA A 15 17.66 -17.58 -30.58
CA ALA A 15 18.24 -16.50 -29.78
C ALA A 15 17.21 -15.54 -29.20
N VAL A 16 15.90 -15.91 -29.19
CA VAL A 16 14.91 -15.23 -28.33
C VAL A 16 15.19 -15.73 -26.91
N GLY A 17 16.29 -15.22 -26.35
CA GLY A 17 16.60 -15.40 -24.96
C GLY A 17 15.38 -14.95 -24.15
N CYS A 18 15.01 -15.78 -23.17
CA CYS A 18 14.13 -15.34 -22.09
C CYS A 18 14.80 -14.10 -21.45
N GLU A 19 14.46 -12.90 -21.93
CA GLU A 19 14.61 -11.71 -21.12
C GLU A 19 13.71 -11.98 -19.92
N ARG A 20 14.32 -12.42 -18.82
CA ARG A 20 13.67 -12.33 -17.51
C ARG A 20 13.23 -10.88 -17.40
N ALA A 21 11.92 -10.65 -17.53
CA ALA A 21 11.35 -9.34 -17.35
C ALA A 21 11.96 -8.74 -16.09
N ARG A 22 12.79 -7.69 -16.25
CA ARG A 22 13.44 -7.05 -15.11
C ARG A 22 12.32 -6.57 -14.22
N GLN A 23 12.24 -7.10 -13.02
CA GLN A 23 11.28 -6.68 -12.02
C GLN A 23 11.39 -5.16 -11.84
N THR A 24 10.30 -4.45 -12.05
CA THR A 24 10.24 -3.01 -11.81
C THR A 24 10.41 -2.76 -10.33
N GLN A 25 11.41 -1.97 -9.96
CA GLN A 25 11.61 -1.58 -8.57
C GLN A 25 10.68 -0.42 -8.22
N PRO A 26 10.04 -0.43 -7.04
CA PRO A 26 9.23 0.68 -6.58
C PRO A 26 10.08 1.91 -6.28
N VAL A 27 9.59 3.07 -6.65
CA VAL A 27 10.09 4.37 -6.20
C VAL A 27 9.18 4.83 -5.08
N LEU A 28 9.72 4.89 -3.87
CA LEU A 28 8.97 5.22 -2.66
C LEU A 28 9.11 6.71 -2.37
N GLU A 29 7.98 7.40 -2.21
CA GLU A 29 7.91 8.84 -1.90
C GLU A 29 6.85 9.07 -0.82
N TYR A 30 6.96 10.18 -0.09
CA TYR A 30 5.96 10.53 0.92
C TYR A 30 4.94 11.53 0.37
N PHE A 31 3.68 11.24 0.69
CA PHE A 31 2.55 12.14 0.52
C PHE A 31 2.10 12.56 1.91
N ASP A 32 2.37 13.83 2.26
CA ASP A 32 2.05 14.40 3.56
C ASP A 32 0.79 15.26 3.47
N LYS A 33 -0.12 15.08 4.40
CA LYS A 33 -1.33 15.90 4.54
C LYS A 33 -1.70 16.11 6.00
N ASP A 34 -1.79 17.38 6.36
CA ASP A 34 -2.28 17.83 7.65
C ASP A 34 -3.54 18.67 7.43
N THR A 35 -4.55 18.46 8.24
CA THR A 35 -5.76 19.26 8.21
C THR A 35 -6.42 19.33 9.58
N THR A 36 -7.14 20.42 9.83
CA THR A 36 -7.99 20.59 11.00
C THR A 36 -9.39 20.93 10.53
N PHE A 37 -10.37 20.25 11.08
CA PHE A 37 -11.79 20.57 10.83
C PHE A 37 -12.60 20.45 12.12
N THR A 38 -13.85 20.95 12.08
CA THR A 38 -14.76 20.89 13.23
C THR A 38 -16.07 20.26 12.80
N VAL A 39 -16.54 19.28 13.57
CA VAL A 39 -17.86 18.65 13.40
C VAL A 39 -18.62 18.80 14.72
N GLY A 40 -19.71 19.56 14.71
CA GLY A 40 -20.43 19.88 15.94
C GLY A 40 -19.53 20.61 16.94
N ILE A 41 -19.28 19.96 18.08
CA ILE A 41 -18.43 20.46 19.17
C ILE A 41 -17.02 19.86 19.16
N VAL A 42 -16.73 18.93 18.21
CA VAL A 42 -15.45 18.24 18.10
C VAL A 42 -14.55 18.98 17.12
N ARG A 43 -13.39 19.40 17.59
CA ARG A 43 -12.28 19.81 16.71
C ARG A 43 -11.39 18.61 16.45
N CYS A 44 -11.11 18.31 15.20
CA CYS A 44 -10.27 17.17 14.80
C CYS A 44 -9.03 17.66 14.06
N ASP A 45 -7.85 17.28 14.57
CA ASP A 45 -6.56 17.46 13.91
C ASP A 45 -6.13 16.12 13.29
N VAL A 46 -5.94 16.11 11.96
CA VAL A 46 -5.57 14.91 11.18
C VAL A 46 -4.22 15.12 10.55
N ASN A 47 -3.29 14.18 10.76
CA ASN A 47 -1.95 14.18 10.19
C ASN A 47 -1.71 12.84 9.50
N TYR A 48 -1.53 12.86 8.19
CA TYR A 48 -1.29 11.70 7.36
C TYR A 48 0.07 11.80 6.67
N ASN A 49 0.93 10.81 6.91
CA ASN A 49 2.23 10.64 6.27
C ASN A 49 2.24 9.30 5.52
N TYR A 50 1.80 9.34 4.26
CA TYR A 50 1.59 8.16 3.42
C TYR A 50 2.81 7.90 2.54
N LEU A 51 3.40 6.70 2.64
CA LEU A 51 4.45 6.24 1.74
C LEU A 51 3.82 5.63 0.48
N THR A 52 3.86 6.36 -0.62
CA THR A 52 3.31 5.97 -1.94
C THR A 52 4.37 5.34 -2.83
N ILE A 53 3.92 4.52 -3.79
CA ILE A 53 4.76 4.00 -4.87
C ILE A 53 4.60 4.93 -6.09
N ALA A 54 5.46 5.93 -6.20
CA ALA A 54 5.37 7.00 -7.21
C ALA A 54 5.37 6.48 -8.67
N ASN A 55 5.92 5.31 -8.92
CA ASN A 55 5.97 4.66 -10.23
C ASN A 55 5.01 3.47 -10.36
N ALA A 56 3.94 3.41 -9.58
CA ALA A 56 2.99 2.30 -9.55
C ALA A 56 2.44 1.94 -10.95
N SER A 57 2.12 2.94 -11.74
CA SER A 57 1.58 2.77 -13.10
C SER A 57 2.51 2.07 -14.10
N ARG A 58 3.78 1.84 -13.75
CA ARG A 58 4.75 1.16 -14.63
C ARG A 58 4.67 -0.38 -14.56
N SER A 59 3.90 -0.93 -13.64
CA SER A 59 3.78 -2.37 -13.43
C SER A 59 2.44 -2.69 -12.77
N GLU A 60 1.70 -3.65 -13.30
CA GLU A 60 0.46 -4.14 -12.69
C GLU A 60 0.67 -4.60 -11.24
N ALA A 61 1.83 -5.23 -10.97
CA ALA A 61 2.17 -5.65 -9.62
C ALA A 61 2.35 -4.46 -8.66
N LEU A 62 3.03 -3.38 -9.08
CA LEU A 62 3.20 -2.19 -8.27
C LEU A 62 1.89 -1.43 -8.10
N GLN A 63 1.05 -1.40 -9.13
CA GLN A 63 -0.26 -0.76 -9.05
C GLN A 63 -1.17 -1.49 -8.05
N ALA A 64 -1.21 -2.83 -8.10
CA ALA A 64 -1.99 -3.63 -7.15
C ALA A 64 -1.53 -3.41 -5.70
N ILE A 65 -0.21 -3.30 -5.46
CA ILE A 65 0.34 -3.01 -4.14
C ILE A 65 -0.05 -1.59 -3.69
N GLU A 66 0.04 -0.60 -4.57
CA GLU A 66 -0.30 0.78 -4.24
C GLU A 66 -1.79 0.92 -3.89
N GLU A 67 -2.67 0.29 -4.67
CA GLU A 67 -4.12 0.28 -4.40
C GLU A 67 -4.44 -0.39 -3.04
N ALA A 68 -3.77 -1.52 -2.74
CA ALA A 68 -3.90 -2.19 -1.44
C ALA A 68 -3.40 -1.31 -0.29
N ASN A 69 -2.23 -0.67 -0.45
CA ASN A 69 -1.67 0.23 0.56
C ASN A 69 -2.56 1.44 0.81
N MET A 70 -3.14 2.05 -0.24
CA MET A 70 -4.13 3.13 -0.09
C MET A 70 -5.36 2.65 0.67
N GLY A 71 -5.89 1.47 0.33
CA GLY A 71 -7.01 0.86 1.03
C GLY A 71 -6.74 0.71 2.52
N TYR A 72 -5.61 0.11 2.88
CA TYR A 72 -5.22 -0.07 4.28
C TYR A 72 -4.93 1.26 4.98
N PHE A 73 -4.14 2.14 4.37
CA PHE A 73 -3.71 3.39 5.01
C PHE A 73 -4.89 4.33 5.28
N PHE A 74 -5.74 4.55 4.29
CA PHE A 74 -6.87 5.48 4.36
C PHE A 74 -8.16 4.83 4.88
N ASN A 75 -8.12 3.55 5.26
CA ASN A 75 -9.28 2.76 5.73
C ASN A 75 -10.42 2.72 4.70
N LEU A 76 -10.08 2.42 3.44
CA LEU A 76 -11.02 2.31 2.32
C LEU A 76 -11.11 0.84 1.89
N GLU A 77 -12.31 0.28 1.73
CA GLU A 77 -12.49 -1.14 1.42
C GLU A 77 -11.90 -1.55 0.06
N SER A 78 -12.07 -0.71 -0.95
CA SER A 78 -11.43 -0.86 -2.26
C SER A 78 -11.33 0.52 -2.89
N PHE A 79 -10.11 0.93 -3.19
CA PHE A 79 -9.87 2.26 -3.74
C PHE A 79 -8.88 2.19 -4.89
N SER A 80 -9.25 2.81 -6.00
CA SER A 80 -8.40 3.00 -7.15
C SER A 80 -8.41 4.48 -7.51
N GLY A 81 -7.26 5.14 -7.41
CA GLY A 81 -7.13 6.57 -7.64
C GLY A 81 -5.78 7.10 -7.16
N THR A 82 -5.72 8.37 -6.85
CA THR A 82 -4.53 9.03 -6.34
C THR A 82 -4.55 9.11 -4.81
N PRO A 83 -3.39 9.25 -4.14
CA PRO A 83 -3.34 9.49 -2.69
C PRO A 83 -4.14 10.72 -2.24
N ALA A 84 -4.22 11.76 -3.08
CA ALA A 84 -5.01 12.94 -2.78
C ALA A 84 -6.52 12.65 -2.77
N GLU A 85 -7.02 11.87 -3.74
CA GLU A 85 -8.43 11.45 -3.77
C GLU A 85 -8.76 10.48 -2.63
N ALA A 86 -7.83 9.60 -2.27
CA ALA A 86 -7.97 8.71 -1.11
C ALA A 86 -8.07 9.51 0.19
N PHE A 87 -7.22 10.53 0.36
CA PHE A 87 -7.27 11.44 1.51
C PHE A 87 -8.63 12.14 1.63
N GLU A 88 -9.14 12.75 0.55
CA GLU A 88 -10.43 13.44 0.56
C GLU A 88 -11.60 12.48 0.88
N THR A 89 -11.53 11.25 0.36
CA THR A 89 -12.53 10.22 0.62
C THR A 89 -12.51 9.78 2.08
N SER A 90 -11.32 9.52 2.63
CA SER A 90 -11.12 9.16 4.04
C SER A 90 -11.56 10.29 4.98
N LEU A 91 -11.24 11.55 4.64
CA LEU A 91 -11.65 12.71 5.42
C LEU A 91 -13.17 12.86 5.49
N LYS A 92 -13.86 12.60 4.37
CA LYS A 92 -15.33 12.61 4.32
C LYS A 92 -15.92 11.53 5.23
N GLN A 93 -15.42 10.29 5.17
CA GLN A 93 -15.88 9.19 6.05
C GLN A 93 -15.65 9.55 7.52
N LEU A 94 -14.47 10.05 7.86
CA LEU A 94 -14.15 10.49 9.22
C LEU A 94 -15.09 11.59 9.72
N THR A 95 -15.44 12.54 8.86
CA THR A 95 -16.39 13.61 9.18
C THR A 95 -17.79 13.06 9.44
N GLU A 96 -18.21 12.04 8.70
CA GLU A 96 -19.48 11.35 8.89
C GLU A 96 -19.49 10.51 10.19
N GLU A 97 -18.39 9.84 10.52
CA GLU A 97 -18.22 9.05 11.76
C GLU A 97 -18.21 9.92 13.01
N LEU A 98 -17.58 11.09 12.97
CA LEU A 98 -17.56 12.07 14.05
C LEU A 98 -18.86 12.90 14.13
N GLY A 99 -19.82 12.66 13.20
CA GLY A 99 -21.06 13.40 13.04
C GLY A 99 -21.95 13.45 14.29
N PRO A 100 -23.18 13.99 14.24
CA PRO A 100 -23.93 14.64 15.33
C PRO A 100 -24.38 13.75 16.50
N GLY A 101 -23.62 12.70 16.83
CA GLY A 101 -23.83 11.88 18.03
C GLY A 101 -23.08 12.36 19.28
N SER A 102 -22.29 13.41 19.20
CA SER A 102 -21.57 13.98 20.35
C SER A 102 -22.41 15.06 21.05
N ASP A 103 -23.52 14.65 21.64
CA ASP A 103 -24.40 15.53 22.43
C ASP A 103 -23.80 15.92 23.82
N GLY A 104 -22.47 15.93 23.91
CA GLY A 104 -21.75 16.35 25.11
C GLY A 104 -21.74 17.85 25.29
N GLU A 105 -21.93 18.34 26.52
CA GLU A 105 -21.89 19.76 26.86
C GLU A 105 -20.51 20.42 26.72
N ASN A 106 -19.44 19.63 26.52
CA ASN A 106 -18.06 20.11 26.48
C ASN A 106 -17.42 19.90 25.10
N ASN A 107 -16.79 20.94 24.58
CA ASN A 107 -15.92 20.83 23.43
C ASN A 107 -14.74 19.91 23.76
N TRP A 108 -14.38 19.03 22.84
CA TRP A 108 -13.19 18.20 22.97
C TRP A 108 -12.42 18.12 21.64
N ASP A 109 -11.14 17.89 21.75
CA ASP A 109 -10.25 17.78 20.60
C ASP A 109 -10.00 16.30 20.27
N ALA A 110 -10.14 15.96 18.99
CA ALA A 110 -9.73 14.69 18.44
C ALA A 110 -8.38 14.86 17.73
N THR A 111 -7.56 13.84 17.80
CA THR A 111 -6.30 13.80 17.05
C THR A 111 -6.17 12.46 16.37
N ILE A 112 -5.84 12.46 15.09
CA ILE A 112 -5.64 11.27 14.28
C ILE A 112 -4.32 11.42 13.54
N ASN A 113 -3.37 10.51 13.83
CA ASN A 113 -2.09 10.46 13.14
C ASN A 113 -1.96 9.08 12.49
N VAL A 114 -1.69 9.05 11.21
CA VAL A 114 -1.41 7.83 10.46
C VAL A 114 -0.12 8.03 9.69
N GLU A 115 0.83 7.16 9.92
CA GLU A 115 2.10 7.15 9.22
C GLU A 115 2.37 5.78 8.62
N SER A 116 3.03 5.74 7.48
CA SER A 116 3.49 4.50 6.89
C SER A 116 4.98 4.53 6.60
N GLN A 117 5.59 3.36 6.69
CA GLN A 117 6.99 3.13 6.41
C GLN A 117 7.14 1.87 5.57
N GLY A 118 8.13 1.85 4.70
CA GLY A 118 8.36 0.68 3.86
C GLY A 118 9.80 0.54 3.43
N ARG A 119 10.17 -0.70 3.12
CA ARG A 119 11.49 -1.02 2.57
C ARG A 119 11.41 -2.18 1.60
N VAL A 120 12.24 -2.13 0.59
CA VAL A 120 12.45 -3.24 -0.34
C VAL A 120 13.54 -4.14 0.20
N VAL A 121 13.25 -5.46 0.24
CA VAL A 121 14.20 -6.51 0.58
C VAL A 121 14.11 -7.57 -0.51
N ASP A 122 15.11 -7.64 -1.38
CA ASP A 122 15.13 -8.51 -2.56
C ASP A 122 13.91 -8.29 -3.48
N SER A 123 12.98 -9.23 -3.49
CA SER A 123 11.74 -9.18 -4.28
C SER A 123 10.49 -8.92 -3.43
N LEU A 124 10.68 -8.42 -2.24
CA LEU A 124 9.60 -8.12 -1.29
C LEU A 124 9.57 -6.63 -0.98
N LEU A 125 8.37 -6.09 -0.83
CA LEU A 125 8.12 -4.82 -0.15
C LEU A 125 7.55 -5.14 1.24
N VAL A 126 8.26 -4.74 2.29
CA VAL A 126 7.72 -4.71 3.66
C VAL A 126 7.15 -3.32 3.89
N TYR A 127 5.88 -3.24 4.24
CA TYR A 127 5.15 -2.00 4.41
C TYR A 127 4.40 -2.03 5.75
N CYS A 128 4.64 -1.04 6.62
CA CYS A 128 4.02 -0.95 7.93
C CYS A 128 3.26 0.37 8.06
N ILE A 129 2.09 0.32 8.67
CA ILE A 129 1.21 1.45 8.94
C ILE A 129 1.05 1.56 10.44
N THR A 130 1.40 2.71 11.01
CA THR A 130 1.18 3.03 12.41
C THR A 130 0.06 4.05 12.51
N ARG A 131 -0.95 3.75 13.34
CA ARG A 131 -2.07 4.63 13.63
C ARG A 131 -2.04 5.00 15.10
N SER A 132 -2.20 6.27 15.40
CA SER A 132 -2.51 6.74 16.74
C SER A 132 -3.69 7.70 16.68
N SER A 133 -4.65 7.51 17.57
CA SER A 133 -5.82 8.36 17.63
C SER A 133 -6.25 8.63 19.05
N TYR A 134 -6.75 9.83 19.28
CA TYR A 134 -7.50 10.22 20.45
C TYR A 134 -8.81 10.85 19.99
N THR A 135 -9.91 10.21 20.31
CA THR A 135 -11.25 10.65 19.91
C THR A 135 -12.15 10.92 21.12
N GLY A 136 -11.54 11.34 22.21
CA GLY A 136 -12.19 11.53 23.51
C GLY A 136 -12.08 10.29 24.41
N GLY A 137 -12.29 10.49 25.71
CA GLY A 137 -12.20 9.42 26.72
C GLY A 137 -10.87 9.39 27.48
N ALA A 138 -10.62 8.31 28.22
CA ALA A 138 -9.50 8.23 29.15
C ALA A 138 -8.14 7.92 28.47
N HIS A 139 -8.14 7.29 27.30
CA HIS A 139 -6.93 6.84 26.59
C HIS A 139 -7.06 6.98 25.07
N GLY A 140 -5.93 7.29 24.41
CA GLY A 140 -5.77 7.13 22.98
C GLY A 140 -5.60 5.67 22.57
N LEU A 141 -5.79 5.40 21.28
CA LEU A 141 -5.49 4.10 20.66
C LEU A 141 -4.22 4.23 19.83
N GLN A 142 -3.44 3.15 19.81
CA GLN A 142 -2.30 3.01 18.92
C GLN A 142 -2.25 1.58 18.38
N SER A 143 -2.02 1.45 17.08
CA SER A 143 -1.80 0.16 16.41
C SER A 143 -0.71 0.28 15.36
N THR A 144 -0.08 -0.86 15.05
CA THR A 144 0.82 -0.98 13.90
C THR A 144 0.51 -2.27 13.16
N ASP A 145 0.21 -2.14 11.87
CA ASP A 145 -0.07 -3.25 10.98
C ASP A 145 1.02 -3.31 9.90
N CYS A 146 1.56 -4.51 9.64
CA CYS A 146 2.61 -4.70 8.63
C CYS A 146 2.17 -5.68 7.56
N HIS A 147 2.36 -5.30 6.32
CA HIS A 147 2.03 -6.04 5.11
C HIS A 147 3.31 -6.39 4.35
N ASN A 148 3.39 -7.59 3.82
CA ASN A 148 4.53 -8.06 3.04
C ASN A 148 4.06 -8.41 1.64
N TYR A 149 4.55 -7.72 0.64
CA TYR A 149 4.13 -7.90 -0.74
C TYR A 149 5.20 -8.55 -1.60
N SER A 150 4.77 -9.45 -2.48
CA SER A 150 5.59 -9.93 -3.58
C SER A 150 5.66 -8.86 -4.68
N LEU A 151 6.83 -8.26 -4.90
CA LEU A 151 7.03 -7.30 -6.01
C LEU A 151 6.91 -7.94 -7.39
N ARG A 152 6.92 -9.26 -7.49
CA ARG A 152 6.74 -9.99 -8.75
C ARG A 152 5.29 -10.20 -9.11
N GLY A 153 4.47 -10.47 -8.11
CA GLY A 153 3.06 -10.85 -8.29
C GLY A 153 2.07 -9.77 -7.89
N GLY A 154 2.50 -8.72 -7.16
CA GLY A 154 1.61 -7.66 -6.70
C GLY A 154 0.61 -8.06 -5.62
N TYR A 155 0.86 -9.19 -4.94
CA TYR A 155 -0.04 -9.70 -3.90
C TYR A 155 0.64 -9.72 -2.54
N GLU A 156 -0.16 -9.61 -1.51
CA GLU A 156 0.28 -9.74 -0.12
C GLU A 156 0.62 -11.20 0.21
N LEU A 157 1.76 -11.40 0.88
CA LEU A 157 2.21 -12.70 1.33
C LEU A 157 1.59 -13.06 2.67
N THR A 158 0.96 -14.20 2.72
CA THR A 158 0.42 -14.80 3.95
C THR A 158 1.42 -15.75 4.60
N LEU A 159 1.14 -16.16 5.84
CA LEU A 159 1.94 -17.19 6.51
C LEU A 159 1.98 -18.50 5.71
N ILE A 160 0.90 -18.85 5.01
CA ILE A 160 0.82 -20.06 4.17
C ILE A 160 1.86 -20.01 3.05
N ASP A 161 2.03 -18.86 2.39
CA ASP A 161 3.02 -18.68 1.32
C ASP A 161 4.46 -18.89 1.80
N LEU A 162 4.72 -18.61 3.07
CA LEU A 162 6.03 -18.80 3.70
C LEU A 162 6.30 -20.28 4.07
N PHE A 163 5.27 -21.02 4.47
CA PHE A 163 5.39 -22.42 4.89
C PHE A 163 5.42 -23.39 3.71
N ASP A 164 4.64 -23.21 2.67
CA ASP A 164 4.62 -24.05 1.49
C ASP A 164 5.98 -24.13 0.77
N LYS A 165 6.69 -23.01 0.70
CA LYS A 165 8.05 -22.97 0.14
C LYS A 165 9.09 -23.72 0.98
N ARG A 166 8.86 -23.88 2.28
CA ARG A 166 9.74 -24.69 3.16
C ARG A 166 9.52 -26.19 2.95
N GLN A 167 8.29 -26.62 2.78
CA GLN A 167 7.99 -28.05 2.54
C GLN A 167 8.54 -28.52 1.19
N GLN A 168 8.46 -27.72 0.15
CA GLN A 168 9.04 -28.04 -1.17
C GLN A 168 10.58 -28.16 -1.16
N ARG A 169 11.29 -27.45 -0.26
CA ARG A 169 12.74 -27.57 -0.12
C ARG A 169 13.19 -28.77 0.73
N LEU A 170 12.30 -29.33 1.56
CA LEU A 170 12.61 -30.48 2.41
C LEU A 170 12.24 -31.81 1.76
N SER A 171 11.47 -31.78 0.66
CA SER A 171 11.05 -32.95 -0.11
C SER A 171 11.83 -33.18 -1.41
N GLY A 172 12.83 -32.40 -1.73
CA GLY A 172 13.78 -32.55 -2.83
C GLY A 172 15.22 -32.75 -2.35
#